data_e9e00606cef56c74367def688be976ef
#
_entry.id   e9e00606cef56c74367def688be976ef
#
_cell.length_a   1.000
_cell.length_b   1.000
_cell.length_c   1.000
_cell.angle_alpha   90.00
_cell.angle_beta   90.00
_cell.angle_gamma   90.00
#
_symmetry.space_group_name_H-M   'P 1'
#
loop_
_entity.id
_entity.type
_entity.pdbx_description
1 polymer ?
#
loop_
_entity_poly.entity_id
_entity_poly.type
_entity_poly.pdbx_seq_one_letter_code
_entity_poly.pdbx_strand_id
1 'polypeptide(L)'
;MLRKILAGVVLVSSVAYAPLFAQTAGAQSAQPSTDTKVDYSDGKSWLCRPGRHDACDVDLNTTVVAADGKLTSERWSADPNAPIDCFYVYPTVSTDPTPNSDMNADPAELNVVRTQFARFASKCRPYAPMYRQITLAGLRRSLVTGGTPPWGVGPQYNDVRDAWNYYLQHDNQGRGVVLIGHSQGSFILIELMRNEIDSKPVQSRIVSAILLGTTVAVAKGKDVGGTFKNMPLCHGATQTGCVMVYASFRSTVPPPANTLFGKVPEPDMVAACTNPAALGGGSGPLHAYLSTTGNLIVGNATPKPWTSTGQTIETPYVSVPGLLTAECATNENATYLKITVNGVPSGPRVDDISGDLMAGTQVQANWGLHLIDVNLGIGNFLDIVGQETKAYLAKAKR
;
A
#
# COMPACT_ATOMS: atom_id res chain seq x y z
N MET A 1 -46.52 -18.46 72.42
CA MET A 1 -45.80 -18.16 73.68
C MET A 1 -44.72 -17.16 73.38
N LEU A 2 -44.79 -16.02 74.02
CA LEU A 2 -43.89 -14.89 74.00
C LEU A 2 -42.51 -15.25 74.58
N ARG A 3 -41.44 -14.72 74.02
CA ARG A 3 -40.31 -14.13 74.78
C ARG A 3 -39.51 -13.15 73.95
N LYS A 4 -39.60 -11.91 74.36
CA LYS A 4 -38.76 -10.79 74.03
C LYS A 4 -37.37 -10.97 74.71
N ILE A 5 -36.29 -10.64 74.09
CA ILE A 5 -35.10 -10.20 74.81
C ILE A 5 -34.49 -9.01 74.05
N LEU A 6 -34.12 -8.03 74.89
CA LEU A 6 -33.70 -6.68 74.60
C LEU A 6 -32.33 -6.54 73.94
N ALA A 7 -32.19 -5.39 73.37
CA ALA A 7 -31.13 -4.60 72.82
C ALA A 7 -29.77 -4.56 73.57
N GLY A 8 -28.72 -4.41 72.83
CA GLY A 8 -27.46 -3.85 73.23
C GLY A 8 -26.81 -3.14 72.02
N VAL A 9 -26.92 -1.80 72.01
CA VAL A 9 -26.26 -0.93 71.04
C VAL A 9 -24.85 -0.68 71.53
N VAL A 10 -23.82 -1.16 70.83
CA VAL A 10 -22.44 -0.73 71.01
C VAL A 10 -22.05 0.15 69.80
N LEU A 11 -21.94 1.44 70.01
CA LEU A 11 -21.30 2.38 69.06
C LEU A 11 -19.80 2.13 69.03
N VAL A 12 -19.29 1.64 67.92
CA VAL A 12 -17.88 1.63 67.63
C VAL A 12 -17.63 2.70 66.56
N SER A 13 -16.95 3.78 66.99
CA SER A 13 -16.48 4.86 66.10
C SER A 13 -15.32 4.35 65.28
N SER A 14 -15.54 4.01 64.03
CA SER A 14 -14.45 3.70 63.07
C SER A 14 -13.97 4.99 62.39
N VAL A 15 -12.79 5.41 62.72
CA VAL A 15 -12.06 6.45 62.01
C VAL A 15 -11.62 5.87 60.67
N ALA A 16 -12.22 6.35 59.58
CA ALA A 16 -11.86 5.98 58.23
C ALA A 16 -10.62 6.76 57.81
N TYR A 17 -9.48 6.08 57.71
CA TYR A 17 -8.30 6.58 57.00
C TYR A 17 -8.58 6.42 55.49
N ALA A 18 -8.76 7.54 54.78
CA ALA A 18 -8.75 7.56 53.31
C ALA A 18 -7.30 7.59 52.83
N PRO A 19 -6.87 6.65 51.98
CA PRO A 19 -5.58 6.77 51.31
C PRO A 19 -5.65 7.88 50.26
N LEU A 20 -4.82 8.90 50.35
CA LEU A 20 -4.54 9.85 49.27
C LEU A 20 -3.86 9.07 48.12
N PHE A 21 -4.61 8.68 47.13
CA PHE A 21 -4.05 8.31 45.83
C PHE A 21 -3.62 9.61 45.13
N ALA A 22 -2.32 9.90 45.11
CA ALA A 22 -1.76 10.89 44.21
C ALA A 22 -2.00 10.38 42.78
N GLN A 23 -2.98 10.97 42.10
CA GLN A 23 -3.11 10.83 40.64
C GLN A 23 -1.91 11.53 40.01
N THR A 24 -0.93 10.74 39.57
CA THR A 24 0.02 11.22 38.56
C THR A 24 -0.78 11.49 37.30
N ALA A 25 -1.01 12.77 36.99
CA ALA A 25 -1.51 13.22 35.71
C ALA A 25 -0.51 12.75 34.65
N GLY A 26 -0.80 11.63 34.00
CA GLY A 26 -0.13 11.23 32.78
C GLY A 26 -0.34 12.34 31.77
N ALA A 27 0.76 12.92 31.26
CA ALA A 27 0.72 13.86 30.17
C ALA A 27 0.02 13.17 28.99
N GLN A 28 -1.26 13.46 28.77
CA GLN A 28 -1.95 13.17 27.53
C GLN A 28 -1.24 14.00 26.46
N SER A 29 -0.51 13.34 25.58
CA SER A 29 0.00 13.97 24.37
C SER A 29 -1.19 14.60 23.66
N ALA A 30 -1.19 15.92 23.53
CA ALA A 30 -2.25 16.65 22.85
C ALA A 30 -2.37 16.10 21.42
N GLN A 31 -3.52 15.57 21.07
CA GLN A 31 -3.83 15.17 19.70
C GLN A 31 -3.65 16.40 18.80
N PRO A 32 -2.86 16.33 17.71
CA PRO A 32 -2.73 17.46 16.80
C PRO A 32 -4.11 17.94 16.38
N SER A 33 -4.37 19.25 16.43
CA SER A 33 -5.65 19.79 15.99
C SER A 33 -5.84 19.41 14.53
N THR A 34 -7.01 18.89 14.16
CA THR A 34 -7.35 18.49 12.78
C THR A 34 -7.30 19.65 11.79
N ASP A 35 -7.25 20.87 12.28
CA ASP A 35 -7.28 22.13 11.50
C ASP A 35 -5.91 22.68 11.15
N THR A 36 -4.81 22.12 11.67
CA THR A 36 -3.47 22.63 11.36
C THR A 36 -3.05 22.15 9.97
N LYS A 37 -2.87 23.09 9.03
CA LYS A 37 -2.35 22.79 7.69
C LYS A 37 -0.89 22.36 7.78
N VAL A 38 -0.54 21.27 7.07
CA VAL A 38 0.85 20.78 6.97
C VAL A 38 1.64 21.71 6.05
N ASP A 39 2.85 22.06 6.47
CA ASP A 39 3.78 22.84 5.65
C ASP A 39 4.63 21.90 4.76
N TYR A 40 4.28 21.79 3.48
CA TYR A 40 5.01 21.00 2.50
C TYR A 40 6.23 21.73 1.89
N SER A 41 6.51 22.97 2.31
CA SER A 41 7.80 23.62 2.04
C SER A 41 8.91 23.02 2.94
N ASP A 42 8.55 22.55 4.14
CA ASP A 42 9.47 21.83 5.01
C ASP A 42 9.79 20.46 4.42
N GLY A 43 11.07 20.19 4.24
CA GLY A 43 11.54 18.89 3.79
C GLY A 43 11.15 17.73 4.70
N LYS A 44 10.90 17.95 5.99
CA LYS A 44 10.46 16.93 6.94
C LYS A 44 9.06 16.40 6.64
N SER A 45 8.24 17.16 5.91
CA SER A 45 6.93 16.73 5.45
C SER A 45 6.98 15.75 4.26
N TRP A 46 8.16 15.25 3.91
CA TRP A 46 8.39 14.32 2.81
C TRP A 46 9.24 13.14 3.25
N LEU A 47 8.78 11.93 2.98
CA LEU A 47 9.60 10.72 3.10
C LEU A 47 10.60 10.60 1.95
N CYS A 48 10.20 11.02 0.73
CA CYS A 48 11.08 11.12 -0.43
C CYS A 48 10.83 12.43 -1.16
N ARG A 49 11.92 13.15 -1.48
CA ARG A 49 11.93 14.33 -2.34
C ARG A 49 13.31 14.47 -3.00
N PRO A 50 13.40 14.69 -4.32
CA PRO A 50 14.68 14.75 -5.03
C PRO A 50 15.70 15.70 -4.42
N GLY A 51 16.97 15.34 -4.49
CA GLY A 51 18.09 16.16 -3.99
C GLY A 51 18.36 16.03 -2.49
N ARG A 52 17.82 15.00 -1.84
CA ARG A 52 18.02 14.74 -0.41
C ARG A 52 18.48 13.30 -0.16
N HIS A 53 19.17 13.09 0.97
CA HIS A 53 19.33 11.77 1.56
C HIS A 53 18.10 11.47 2.41
N ASP A 54 17.23 10.59 1.96
CA ASP A 54 15.95 10.30 2.57
C ASP A 54 15.56 8.80 2.43
N ALA A 55 14.29 8.47 2.67
CA ALA A 55 13.81 7.08 2.66
C ALA A 55 13.93 6.39 1.29
N CYS A 56 14.11 7.14 0.21
CA CYS A 56 14.33 6.59 -1.13
C CYS A 56 15.81 6.37 -1.48
N ASP A 57 16.74 6.88 -0.67
CA ASP A 57 18.19 6.70 -0.85
C ASP A 57 18.68 5.48 -0.05
N VAL A 58 18.33 4.30 -0.52
CA VAL A 58 18.56 3.03 0.18
C VAL A 58 19.12 1.97 -0.76
N ASP A 59 19.82 0.98 -0.19
CA ASP A 59 20.29 -0.19 -0.95
C ASP A 59 19.09 -1.09 -1.30
N LEU A 60 18.88 -1.31 -2.60
CA LEU A 60 17.86 -2.19 -3.15
C LEU A 60 18.46 -3.30 -4.02
N ASN A 61 19.76 -3.59 -3.85
CA ASN A 61 20.39 -4.73 -4.48
C ASN A 61 19.61 -6.01 -4.13
N THR A 62 19.54 -6.92 -5.07
CA THR A 62 18.67 -8.08 -5.00
C THR A 62 19.44 -9.33 -5.36
N THR A 63 19.20 -10.41 -4.65
CA THR A 63 19.65 -11.73 -5.07
C THR A 63 18.56 -12.40 -5.91
N VAL A 64 18.90 -12.77 -7.12
CA VAL A 64 18.03 -13.57 -8.00
C VAL A 64 18.24 -15.04 -7.66
N VAL A 65 17.17 -15.72 -7.29
CA VAL A 65 17.13 -17.16 -7.00
C VAL A 65 16.51 -17.87 -8.19
N ALA A 66 17.35 -18.44 -9.03
CA ALA A 66 16.91 -19.14 -10.24
C ALA A 66 16.18 -20.46 -9.92
N ALA A 67 15.47 -21.04 -10.90
CA ALA A 67 14.70 -22.25 -10.72
C ALA A 67 15.54 -23.47 -10.28
N ASP A 68 16.82 -23.49 -10.67
CA ASP A 68 17.82 -24.50 -10.29
C ASP A 68 18.50 -24.23 -8.94
N GLY A 69 18.08 -23.16 -8.22
CA GLY A 69 18.64 -22.75 -6.93
C GLY A 69 19.92 -21.92 -7.05
N LYS A 70 20.40 -21.62 -8.26
CA LYS A 70 21.58 -20.78 -8.46
C LYS A 70 21.27 -19.33 -8.05
N LEU A 71 22.21 -18.72 -7.32
CA LEU A 71 22.13 -17.34 -6.88
C LEU A 71 22.96 -16.43 -7.81
N THR A 72 22.36 -15.30 -8.21
CA THR A 72 23.05 -14.23 -8.93
C THR A 72 22.66 -12.89 -8.34
N SER A 73 23.52 -11.88 -8.51
CA SER A 73 23.27 -10.53 -7.99
C SER A 73 22.65 -9.65 -9.08
N GLU A 74 21.59 -8.95 -8.73
CA GLU A 74 21.02 -7.85 -9.50
C GLU A 74 21.32 -6.55 -8.75
N ARG A 75 22.08 -5.67 -9.38
CA ARG A 75 22.39 -4.34 -8.84
C ARG A 75 21.28 -3.36 -9.17
N TRP A 76 20.97 -2.51 -8.22
CA TRP A 76 20.00 -1.43 -8.40
C TRP A 76 20.69 -0.06 -8.25
N SER A 77 20.24 0.93 -9.02
CA SER A 77 20.63 2.33 -8.86
C SER A 77 19.48 3.25 -9.27
N ALA A 78 19.35 4.36 -8.57
CA ALA A 78 18.47 5.45 -8.98
C ALA A 78 18.99 6.08 -10.29
N ASP A 79 18.06 6.62 -11.10
CA ASP A 79 18.40 7.47 -12.24
C ASP A 79 18.31 8.95 -11.83
N PRO A 80 19.44 9.65 -11.63
CA PRO A 80 19.42 11.05 -11.22
C PRO A 80 18.86 11.98 -12.33
N ASN A 81 18.79 11.51 -13.58
CA ASN A 81 18.29 12.23 -14.72
C ASN A 81 16.91 11.75 -15.19
N ALA A 82 16.20 11.02 -14.35
CA ALA A 82 14.86 10.50 -14.69
C ALA A 82 13.97 11.61 -15.25
N PRO A 83 13.34 11.41 -16.44
CA PRO A 83 12.66 12.50 -17.15
C PRO A 83 11.24 12.78 -16.66
N ILE A 84 10.66 11.93 -15.83
CA ILE A 84 9.32 12.05 -15.24
C ILE A 84 9.39 11.98 -13.72
N ASP A 85 8.26 12.18 -13.07
CA ASP A 85 8.12 12.08 -11.62
C ASP A 85 7.24 10.88 -11.22
N CYS A 86 7.44 10.36 -10.02
CA CYS A 86 6.52 9.44 -9.36
C CYS A 86 6.03 10.07 -8.04
N PHE A 87 4.73 10.11 -7.85
CA PHE A 87 4.09 10.61 -6.63
C PHE A 87 3.41 9.45 -5.92
N TYR A 88 3.90 9.12 -4.73
CA TYR A 88 3.49 7.94 -3.98
C TYR A 88 2.72 8.29 -2.72
N VAL A 89 1.58 7.63 -2.52
CA VAL A 89 0.80 7.68 -1.28
C VAL A 89 0.76 6.28 -0.68
N TYR A 90 1.37 6.14 0.50
CA TYR A 90 1.60 4.85 1.15
C TYR A 90 0.35 4.32 1.89
N PRO A 91 0.30 3.02 2.23
CA PRO A 91 -0.82 2.40 2.94
C PRO A 91 -0.83 2.73 4.44
N THR A 92 -1.81 2.21 5.16
CA THR A 92 -1.87 2.22 6.62
C THR A 92 -0.71 1.42 7.20
N VAL A 93 0.23 2.10 7.85
CA VAL A 93 1.39 1.48 8.50
C VAL A 93 1.66 2.03 9.90
N SER A 94 1.21 3.25 10.23
CA SER A 94 1.49 3.88 11.52
C SER A 94 0.99 3.05 12.70
N THR A 95 1.85 2.93 13.68
CA THR A 95 1.58 2.27 14.96
C THR A 95 1.15 3.24 16.05
N ASP A 96 0.93 4.51 15.72
CA ASP A 96 0.42 5.50 16.65
C ASP A 96 -0.89 5.04 17.29
N PRO A 97 -1.08 5.30 18.60
CA PRO A 97 -2.31 4.87 19.29
C PRO A 97 -3.53 5.73 18.95
N THR A 98 -3.35 6.87 18.29
CA THR A 98 -4.37 7.82 17.88
C THR A 98 -5.08 7.36 16.59
N PRO A 99 -6.30 7.86 16.28
CA PRO A 99 -6.99 7.50 15.03
C PRO A 99 -6.23 7.88 13.76
N ASN A 100 -5.54 9.02 13.77
CA ASN A 100 -4.63 9.47 12.72
C ASN A 100 -3.21 9.59 13.28
N SER A 101 -2.22 9.33 12.43
CA SER A 101 -0.81 9.49 12.78
C SER A 101 -0.44 10.96 13.00
N ASP A 102 0.69 11.17 13.65
CA ASP A 102 1.36 12.45 13.62
C ASP A 102 2.14 12.65 12.30
N MET A 103 3.01 13.66 12.24
CA MET A 103 3.84 13.99 11.07
C MET A 103 5.32 13.64 11.29
N ASN A 104 5.63 12.74 12.24
CA ASN A 104 6.97 12.21 12.43
C ASN A 104 7.12 10.89 11.69
N ALA A 105 8.18 10.76 10.90
CA ALA A 105 8.45 9.53 10.17
C ALA A 105 8.98 8.45 11.11
N ASP A 106 8.19 7.42 11.33
CA ASP A 106 8.54 6.24 12.11
C ASP A 106 9.18 5.13 11.25
N PRO A 107 9.80 4.11 11.86
CA PRO A 107 10.36 2.98 11.11
C PRO A 107 9.37 2.30 10.15
N ALA A 108 8.06 2.33 10.44
CA ALA A 108 7.03 1.73 9.59
C ALA A 108 6.85 2.50 8.28
N GLU A 109 6.80 3.85 8.33
CA GLU A 109 6.75 4.71 7.16
C GLU A 109 8.03 4.59 6.29
N LEU A 110 9.19 4.54 6.94
CA LEU A 110 10.46 4.34 6.23
C LEU A 110 10.52 2.96 5.56
N ASN A 111 10.01 1.92 6.25
CA ASN A 111 9.97 0.56 5.70
C ASN A 111 9.06 0.45 4.49
N VAL A 112 7.85 1.03 4.54
CA VAL A 112 6.91 0.92 3.41
C VAL A 112 7.42 1.63 2.15
N VAL A 113 8.07 2.78 2.29
CA VAL A 113 8.73 3.45 1.17
C VAL A 113 9.81 2.58 0.57
N ARG A 114 10.68 2.00 1.39
CA ARG A 114 11.76 1.10 0.95
C ARG A 114 11.20 -0.11 0.20
N THR A 115 10.14 -0.73 0.71
CA THR A 115 9.62 -1.98 0.17
C THR A 115 8.72 -1.80 -1.05
N GLN A 116 8.02 -0.67 -1.17
CA GLN A 116 7.03 -0.47 -2.22
C GLN A 116 7.38 0.61 -3.24
N PHE A 117 8.20 1.59 -2.88
CA PHE A 117 8.36 2.78 -3.72
C PHE A 117 9.78 3.10 -4.14
N ALA A 118 10.76 3.02 -3.26
CA ALA A 118 12.13 3.52 -3.53
C ALA A 118 12.74 2.95 -4.84
N ARG A 119 12.37 1.72 -5.23
CA ARG A 119 12.84 1.10 -6.47
C ARG A 119 12.42 1.86 -7.74
N PHE A 120 11.31 2.60 -7.69
CA PHE A 120 10.87 3.44 -8.81
C PHE A 120 11.83 4.59 -9.13
N ALA A 121 12.71 4.97 -8.18
CA ALA A 121 13.74 5.99 -8.45
C ALA A 121 14.71 5.63 -9.59
N SER A 122 14.71 4.38 -10.06
CA SER A 122 15.39 3.98 -11.31
C SER A 122 14.68 4.43 -12.60
N LYS A 123 13.46 4.99 -12.50
CA LYS A 123 12.62 5.39 -13.63
C LYS A 123 12.09 6.81 -13.53
N CYS A 124 11.94 7.34 -12.33
CA CYS A 124 11.30 8.64 -12.06
C CYS A 124 11.93 9.32 -10.84
N ARG A 125 11.80 10.64 -10.76
CA ARG A 125 12.16 11.39 -9.54
C ARG A 125 11.11 11.08 -8.45
N PRO A 126 11.51 10.57 -7.26
CA PRO A 126 10.56 10.11 -6.25
C PRO A 126 10.01 11.24 -5.38
N TYR A 127 8.69 11.28 -5.21
CA TYR A 127 7.98 12.14 -4.27
C TYR A 127 7.04 11.29 -3.40
N ALA A 128 7.23 11.31 -2.10
CA ALA A 128 6.38 10.64 -1.13
C ALA A 128 6.10 11.57 0.05
N PRO A 129 4.94 12.26 0.07
CA PRO A 129 4.60 13.13 1.18
C PRO A 129 4.30 12.31 2.45
N MET A 130 4.68 12.84 3.60
CA MET A 130 4.07 12.47 4.88
C MET A 130 2.63 12.98 4.90
N TYR A 131 1.74 12.26 5.54
CA TYR A 131 0.36 12.68 5.75
C TYR A 131 -0.20 12.01 7.01
N ARG A 132 -1.16 12.62 7.67
CA ARG A 132 -1.81 12.10 8.88
C ARG A 132 -2.71 10.90 8.53
N GLN A 133 -2.08 9.78 8.17
CA GLN A 133 -2.76 8.54 7.80
C GLN A 133 -3.70 8.04 8.91
N ILE A 134 -4.76 7.33 8.54
CA ILE A 134 -5.49 6.51 9.51
C ILE A 134 -4.54 5.42 10.00
N THR A 135 -4.34 5.33 11.30
CA THR A 135 -3.39 4.39 11.92
C THR A 135 -3.91 2.96 11.94
N LEU A 136 -3.06 2.00 12.25
CA LEU A 136 -3.51 0.61 12.50
C LEU A 136 -4.53 0.53 13.64
N ALA A 137 -4.40 1.38 14.67
CA ALA A 137 -5.37 1.49 15.76
C ALA A 137 -6.72 2.04 15.26
N GLY A 138 -6.70 3.09 14.43
CA GLY A 138 -7.88 3.67 13.79
C GLY A 138 -8.57 2.70 12.84
N LEU A 139 -7.81 2.01 12.00
CA LEU A 139 -8.32 0.98 11.08
C LEU A 139 -8.98 -0.17 11.85
N ARG A 140 -8.32 -0.71 12.86
CA ARG A 140 -8.86 -1.78 13.69
C ARG A 140 -10.17 -1.37 14.36
N ARG A 141 -10.24 -0.14 14.89
CA ARG A 141 -11.48 0.39 15.50
C ARG A 141 -12.62 0.39 14.48
N SER A 142 -12.39 0.91 13.26
CA SER A 142 -13.42 0.94 12.21
C SER A 142 -13.91 -0.45 11.85
N LEU A 143 -13.01 -1.42 11.68
CA LEU A 143 -13.37 -2.80 11.32
C LEU A 143 -14.17 -3.49 12.43
N VAL A 144 -13.82 -3.29 13.71
CA VAL A 144 -14.52 -3.88 14.84
C VAL A 144 -15.93 -3.29 15.00
N THR A 145 -16.11 -2.00 14.69
CA THR A 145 -17.43 -1.34 14.76
C THR A 145 -18.28 -1.57 13.50
N GLY A 146 -17.77 -2.33 12.51
CA GLY A 146 -18.48 -2.57 11.25
C GLY A 146 -18.53 -1.37 10.31
N GLY A 147 -17.75 -0.32 10.60
CA GLY A 147 -17.66 0.89 9.78
C GLY A 147 -16.61 0.77 8.66
N THR A 148 -16.82 1.55 7.62
CA THR A 148 -15.78 1.78 6.60
C THR A 148 -14.95 2.98 7.02
N PRO A 149 -13.61 2.88 7.06
CA PRO A 149 -12.78 4.04 7.32
C PRO A 149 -13.01 5.15 6.31
N PRO A 150 -13.01 6.43 6.72
CA PRO A 150 -13.29 7.55 5.83
C PRO A 150 -12.06 7.93 4.98
N TRP A 151 -11.67 7.04 4.06
CA TRP A 151 -10.43 7.15 3.29
C TRP A 151 -10.28 8.47 2.50
N GLY A 152 -11.34 8.92 1.85
CA GLY A 152 -11.33 10.06 0.92
C GLY A 152 -11.69 11.40 1.55
N VAL A 153 -11.77 11.51 2.87
CA VAL A 153 -12.13 12.74 3.60
C VAL A 153 -11.29 12.86 4.88
N GLY A 154 -11.29 14.05 5.48
CA GLY A 154 -10.57 14.31 6.73
C GLY A 154 -9.09 14.65 6.53
N PRO A 155 -8.29 14.64 7.61
CA PRO A 155 -6.91 15.11 7.58
C PRO A 155 -6.05 14.36 6.58
N GLN A 156 -6.18 13.03 6.45
CA GLN A 156 -5.39 12.22 5.52
C GLN A 156 -5.57 12.64 4.06
N TYR A 157 -6.80 12.95 3.64
CA TYR A 157 -7.07 13.43 2.29
C TYR A 157 -6.58 14.87 2.09
N ASN A 158 -6.86 15.74 3.05
CA ASN A 158 -6.47 17.14 2.97
C ASN A 158 -4.95 17.30 2.87
N ASP A 159 -4.19 16.52 3.65
CA ASP A 159 -2.74 16.53 3.64
C ASP A 159 -2.19 16.10 2.27
N VAL A 160 -2.68 14.97 1.72
CA VAL A 160 -2.24 14.50 0.39
C VAL A 160 -2.62 15.49 -0.71
N ARG A 161 -3.82 16.08 -0.67
CA ARG A 161 -4.23 17.13 -1.62
C ARG A 161 -3.33 18.38 -1.51
N ASP A 162 -2.99 18.80 -0.31
CA ASP A 162 -2.14 19.96 -0.09
C ASP A 162 -0.69 19.68 -0.52
N ALA A 163 -0.19 18.46 -0.28
CA ALA A 163 1.10 17.98 -0.79
C ALA A 163 1.13 17.97 -2.33
N TRP A 164 0.07 17.44 -2.96
CA TRP A 164 -0.08 17.42 -4.42
C TRP A 164 -0.06 18.82 -5.01
N ASN A 165 -0.80 19.76 -4.42
CA ASN A 165 -0.85 21.12 -4.87
C ASN A 165 0.50 21.83 -4.72
N TYR A 166 1.19 21.62 -3.58
CA TYR A 166 2.54 22.12 -3.37
C TYR A 166 3.51 21.58 -4.43
N TYR A 167 3.51 20.26 -4.62
CA TYR A 167 4.32 19.59 -5.63
C TYR A 167 4.11 20.14 -7.04
N LEU A 168 2.86 20.32 -7.46
CA LEU A 168 2.54 20.89 -8.78
C LEU A 168 3.07 22.31 -8.97
N GLN A 169 3.00 23.13 -7.91
CA GLN A 169 3.38 24.54 -7.96
C GLN A 169 4.89 24.75 -7.89
N HIS A 170 5.61 23.91 -7.14
CA HIS A 170 7.01 24.17 -6.79
C HIS A 170 8.00 23.16 -7.37
N ASP A 171 7.63 21.89 -7.52
CA ASP A 171 8.56 20.80 -7.79
C ASP A 171 8.38 20.16 -9.17
N ASN A 172 7.16 20.02 -9.66
CA ASN A 172 6.83 19.27 -10.88
C ASN A 172 7.40 19.90 -12.17
N GLN A 173 7.38 21.21 -12.28
CA GLN A 173 7.91 21.95 -13.45
C GLN A 173 7.34 21.45 -14.80
N GLY A 174 6.08 21.01 -14.82
CA GLY A 174 5.41 20.54 -16.04
C GLY A 174 5.77 19.13 -16.49
N ARG A 175 6.52 18.37 -15.70
CA ARG A 175 6.92 16.97 -16.02
C ARG A 175 5.72 16.03 -15.95
N GLY A 176 5.80 14.93 -16.71
CA GLY A 176 4.88 13.82 -16.57
C GLY A 176 5.00 13.17 -15.20
N VAL A 177 3.89 12.65 -14.66
CA VAL A 177 3.87 12.02 -13.35
C VAL A 177 3.15 10.67 -13.37
N VAL A 178 3.75 9.67 -12.72
CA VAL A 178 3.09 8.41 -12.36
C VAL A 178 2.59 8.53 -10.94
N LEU A 179 1.28 8.33 -10.74
CA LEU A 179 0.67 8.25 -9.40
C LEU A 179 0.76 6.81 -8.92
N ILE A 180 1.23 6.59 -7.70
CA ILE A 180 1.36 5.25 -7.13
C ILE A 180 0.70 5.23 -5.77
N GLY A 181 -0.22 4.29 -5.55
CA GLY A 181 -0.89 4.10 -4.27
C GLY A 181 -1.03 2.64 -3.90
N HIS A 182 -1.08 2.39 -2.60
CA HIS A 182 -1.45 1.09 -2.06
C HIS A 182 -2.44 1.25 -0.91
N SER A 183 -3.48 0.39 -0.85
CA SER A 183 -4.45 0.37 0.26
C SER A 183 -5.04 1.77 0.53
N GLN A 184 -4.94 2.30 1.75
CA GLN A 184 -5.36 3.66 2.11
C GLN A 184 -4.86 4.70 1.10
N GLY A 185 -3.58 4.61 0.70
CA GLY A 185 -3.01 5.52 -0.30
C GLY A 185 -3.70 5.46 -1.65
N SER A 186 -4.12 4.27 -2.10
CA SER A 186 -4.92 4.11 -3.32
C SER A 186 -6.30 4.74 -3.19
N PHE A 187 -6.98 4.55 -2.05
CA PHE A 187 -8.29 5.18 -1.82
C PHE A 187 -8.19 6.71 -1.82
N ILE A 188 -7.14 7.27 -1.19
CA ILE A 188 -6.90 8.72 -1.19
C ILE A 188 -6.60 9.22 -2.60
N LEU A 189 -5.75 8.51 -3.36
CA LEU A 189 -5.44 8.87 -4.74
C LEU A 189 -6.67 8.79 -5.66
N ILE A 190 -7.57 7.82 -5.47
CA ILE A 190 -8.85 7.76 -6.19
C ILE A 190 -9.62 9.07 -5.99
N GLU A 191 -9.78 9.52 -4.75
CA GLU A 191 -10.50 10.77 -4.48
C GLU A 191 -9.74 12.00 -4.99
N LEU A 192 -8.42 12.04 -4.87
CA LEU A 192 -7.60 13.09 -5.45
C LEU A 192 -7.77 13.14 -6.98
N MET A 193 -7.71 11.99 -7.65
CA MET A 193 -7.86 11.92 -9.10
C MET A 193 -9.26 12.35 -9.54
N ARG A 194 -10.31 11.94 -8.84
CA ARG A 194 -11.69 12.34 -9.14
C ARG A 194 -11.91 13.84 -8.98
N ASN A 195 -11.35 14.42 -7.94
CA ASN A 195 -11.61 15.80 -7.56
C ASN A 195 -10.65 16.81 -8.19
N GLU A 196 -9.38 16.43 -8.39
CA GLU A 196 -8.32 17.36 -8.79
C GLU A 196 -7.69 17.07 -10.17
N ILE A 197 -7.97 15.90 -10.78
CA ILE A 197 -7.25 15.47 -11.99
C ILE A 197 -8.19 15.14 -13.14
N ASP A 198 -9.13 14.21 -12.95
CA ASP A 198 -10.03 13.72 -13.99
C ASP A 198 -10.85 14.85 -14.60
N SER A 199 -10.81 15.02 -15.91
CA SER A 199 -11.42 16.13 -16.66
C SER A 199 -10.80 17.52 -16.42
N LYS A 200 -9.62 17.60 -15.79
CA LYS A 200 -8.91 18.87 -15.57
C LYS A 200 -7.63 18.96 -16.41
N PRO A 201 -7.11 20.17 -16.66
CA PRO A 201 -5.90 20.35 -17.49
C PRO A 201 -4.69 19.53 -17.02
N VAL A 202 -4.54 19.32 -15.72
CA VAL A 202 -3.44 18.55 -15.14
C VAL A 202 -3.48 17.06 -15.52
N GLN A 203 -4.63 16.53 -15.95
CA GLN A 203 -4.76 15.17 -16.45
C GLN A 203 -3.77 14.87 -17.59
N SER A 204 -3.46 15.85 -18.43
CA SER A 204 -2.47 15.70 -19.52
C SER A 204 -1.05 15.39 -19.04
N ARG A 205 -0.74 15.66 -17.77
CA ARG A 205 0.55 15.32 -17.14
C ARG A 205 0.59 13.91 -16.55
N ILE A 206 -0.56 13.24 -16.44
CA ILE A 206 -0.58 11.87 -15.87
C ILE A 206 -0.04 10.91 -16.91
N VAL A 207 1.10 10.30 -16.60
CA VAL A 207 1.67 9.20 -17.39
C VAL A 207 0.84 7.96 -17.17
N SER A 208 0.64 7.55 -15.93
CA SER A 208 -0.29 6.51 -15.50
C SER A 208 -0.58 6.61 -14.00
N ALA A 209 -1.57 5.83 -13.53
CA ALA A 209 -1.82 5.64 -12.11
C ALA A 209 -1.80 4.14 -11.78
N ILE A 210 -1.04 3.78 -10.74
CA ILE A 210 -0.91 2.42 -10.20
C ILE A 210 -1.61 2.42 -8.84
N LEU A 211 -2.81 1.82 -8.77
CA LEU A 211 -3.70 1.85 -7.61
C LEU A 211 -3.94 0.43 -7.10
N LEU A 212 -3.14 -0.01 -6.14
CA LEU A 212 -3.13 -1.40 -5.69
C LEU A 212 -3.83 -1.59 -4.35
N GLY A 213 -4.35 -2.80 -4.10
CA GLY A 213 -5.05 -3.12 -2.86
C GLY A 213 -6.31 -2.28 -2.65
N THR A 214 -7.03 -2.01 -3.74
CA THR A 214 -8.27 -1.22 -3.77
C THR A 214 -9.23 -1.77 -4.82
N THR A 215 -10.37 -1.11 -4.97
CA THR A 215 -11.36 -1.41 -6.01
C THR A 215 -11.64 -0.15 -6.83
N VAL A 216 -11.40 -0.22 -8.13
CA VAL A 216 -11.84 0.77 -9.12
C VAL A 216 -13.02 0.15 -9.88
N ALA A 217 -14.15 0.84 -9.92
CA ALA A 217 -15.32 0.42 -10.67
C ALA A 217 -15.25 0.96 -12.10
N VAL A 218 -15.64 0.13 -13.06
CA VAL A 218 -15.88 0.53 -14.47
C VAL A 218 -17.24 0.03 -14.92
N ALA A 219 -17.86 0.71 -15.89
CA ALA A 219 -19.09 0.24 -16.46
C ALA A 219 -18.86 -1.10 -17.20
N LYS A 220 -19.83 -2.02 -17.11
CA LYS A 220 -19.74 -3.35 -17.77
C LYS A 220 -19.38 -3.21 -19.24
N GLY A 221 -18.34 -3.94 -19.67
CA GLY A 221 -17.85 -3.93 -21.06
C GLY A 221 -17.14 -2.63 -21.47
N LYS A 222 -16.76 -1.78 -20.49
CA LYS A 222 -15.98 -0.56 -20.70
C LYS A 222 -14.83 -0.52 -19.73
N ASP A 223 -13.90 0.40 -19.94
CA ASP A 223 -12.74 0.68 -19.10
C ASP A 223 -12.78 2.08 -18.44
N VAL A 224 -13.91 2.77 -18.61
CA VAL A 224 -14.23 4.08 -18.00
C VAL A 224 -15.72 4.14 -17.59
N GLY A 225 -16.12 5.26 -16.99
CA GLY A 225 -17.54 5.56 -16.71
C GLY A 225 -18.03 5.01 -15.38
N GLY A 226 -17.12 4.62 -14.50
CA GLY A 226 -17.40 4.25 -13.12
C GLY A 226 -16.67 5.20 -12.16
N THR A 227 -15.61 4.73 -11.51
CA THR A 227 -14.78 5.54 -10.60
C THR A 227 -14.22 6.78 -11.31
N PHE A 228 -13.73 6.62 -12.53
CA PHE A 228 -13.21 7.71 -13.36
C PHE A 228 -14.06 7.91 -14.60
N LYS A 229 -14.20 9.19 -15.03
CA LYS A 229 -14.97 9.55 -16.22
C LYS A 229 -14.15 9.46 -17.49
N ASN A 230 -12.87 9.86 -17.46
CA ASN A 230 -12.01 10.01 -18.64
C ASN A 230 -10.65 9.30 -18.51
N MET A 231 -10.35 8.67 -17.38
CA MET A 231 -9.11 7.90 -17.23
C MET A 231 -9.41 6.41 -17.42
N PRO A 232 -9.04 5.83 -18.57
CA PRO A 232 -9.32 4.42 -18.88
C PRO A 232 -8.35 3.48 -18.15
N LEU A 233 -8.66 2.19 -18.15
CA LEU A 233 -7.72 1.16 -17.76
C LEU A 233 -6.57 1.06 -18.77
N CYS A 234 -5.38 0.64 -18.30
CA CYS A 234 -4.23 0.38 -19.16
C CYS A 234 -4.36 -0.99 -19.83
N HIS A 235 -4.22 -1.02 -21.17
CA HIS A 235 -4.25 -2.23 -22.01
C HIS A 235 -2.93 -2.50 -22.72
N GLY A 236 -1.92 -1.69 -22.53
CA GLY A 236 -0.61 -1.87 -23.15
C GLY A 236 0.47 -1.01 -22.48
N ALA A 237 1.68 -1.51 -22.50
CA ALA A 237 2.82 -0.91 -21.79
C ALA A 237 3.32 0.44 -22.36
N THR A 238 2.78 0.89 -23.49
CA THR A 238 3.07 2.21 -24.08
C THR A 238 1.86 3.17 -24.02
N GLN A 239 0.75 2.71 -23.42
CA GLN A 239 -0.42 3.55 -23.21
C GLN A 239 -0.15 4.51 -22.07
N THR A 240 -0.55 5.79 -22.22
CA THR A 240 -0.41 6.82 -21.19
C THR A 240 -1.75 7.45 -20.87
N GLY A 241 -1.90 8.02 -19.68
CA GLY A 241 -3.14 8.59 -19.18
C GLY A 241 -4.14 7.52 -18.76
N CYS A 242 -3.67 6.37 -18.27
CA CYS A 242 -4.48 5.23 -17.91
C CYS A 242 -4.22 4.73 -16.49
N VAL A 243 -5.06 3.82 -16.00
CA VAL A 243 -5.03 3.30 -14.64
C VAL A 243 -4.70 1.80 -14.65
N MET A 244 -3.76 1.40 -13.82
CA MET A 244 -3.50 0.01 -13.45
C MET A 244 -4.04 -0.22 -12.04
N VAL A 245 -4.82 -1.30 -11.87
CA VAL A 245 -5.47 -1.61 -10.60
C VAL A 245 -5.64 -3.10 -10.40
N TYR A 246 -5.40 -3.56 -9.19
CA TYR A 246 -5.81 -4.87 -8.70
C TYR A 246 -5.78 -4.97 -7.17
N ALA A 247 -6.45 -5.99 -6.65
CA ALA A 247 -6.16 -6.64 -5.38
C ALA A 247 -5.81 -8.10 -5.67
N SER A 248 -4.78 -8.65 -5.04
CA SER A 248 -4.28 -9.97 -5.38
C SER A 248 -4.69 -11.05 -4.39
N PHE A 249 -4.96 -12.25 -4.92
CA PHE A 249 -5.31 -13.43 -4.14
C PHE A 249 -4.57 -14.65 -4.68
N ARG A 250 -4.23 -15.58 -3.80
CA ARG A 250 -3.69 -16.88 -4.22
C ARG A 250 -4.70 -17.64 -5.05
N SER A 251 -4.25 -18.38 -6.06
CA SER A 251 -5.11 -19.28 -6.84
C SER A 251 -5.73 -20.38 -5.97
N THR A 252 -5.04 -20.76 -4.89
CA THR A 252 -5.49 -21.78 -3.91
C THR A 252 -6.40 -21.23 -2.81
N VAL A 253 -6.45 -19.90 -2.63
CA VAL A 253 -7.28 -19.19 -1.64
C VAL A 253 -7.94 -18.00 -2.34
N PRO A 254 -8.94 -18.25 -3.21
CA PRO A 254 -9.64 -17.19 -3.95
C PRO A 254 -10.49 -16.31 -3.02
N PRO A 255 -10.94 -15.14 -3.48
CA PRO A 255 -11.76 -14.23 -2.68
C PRO A 255 -13.02 -14.90 -2.12
N PRO A 256 -13.23 -14.90 -0.79
CA PRO A 256 -14.46 -15.38 -0.16
C PRO A 256 -15.60 -14.36 -0.26
N ALA A 257 -16.81 -14.76 0.14
CA ALA A 257 -18.00 -13.88 0.12
C ALA A 257 -17.85 -12.57 0.91
N ASN A 258 -17.03 -12.59 1.98
CA ASN A 258 -16.71 -11.42 2.81
C ASN A 258 -15.40 -10.72 2.40
N THR A 259 -14.96 -10.90 1.15
CA THR A 259 -13.76 -10.20 0.63
C THR A 259 -13.86 -8.68 0.81
N LEU A 260 -12.75 -8.04 1.11
CA LEU A 260 -12.66 -6.58 1.29
C LEU A 260 -12.40 -5.86 -0.04
N PHE A 261 -11.94 -6.56 -1.07
CA PHE A 261 -11.50 -5.98 -2.34
C PHE A 261 -12.13 -6.67 -3.55
N GLY A 262 -12.12 -5.98 -4.68
CA GLY A 262 -12.56 -6.54 -5.96
C GLY A 262 -14.08 -6.67 -6.12
N LYS A 263 -14.87 -6.03 -5.25
CA LYS A 263 -16.33 -6.09 -5.22
C LYS A 263 -16.95 -4.72 -5.49
N VAL A 264 -17.96 -4.69 -6.34
CA VAL A 264 -18.72 -3.48 -6.69
C VAL A 264 -20.19 -3.80 -6.51
N PRO A 265 -20.94 -3.05 -5.68
CA PRO A 265 -22.34 -3.33 -5.40
C PRO A 265 -23.30 -2.92 -6.53
N GLU A 266 -22.90 -1.98 -7.39
CA GLU A 266 -23.74 -1.43 -8.46
C GLU A 266 -23.90 -2.46 -9.59
N PRO A 267 -25.15 -2.78 -10.02
CA PRO A 267 -25.43 -3.88 -10.95
C PRO A 267 -24.84 -3.68 -12.34
N ASP A 268 -24.65 -2.42 -12.78
CA ASP A 268 -24.10 -2.07 -14.11
C ASP A 268 -22.59 -1.80 -14.10
N MET A 269 -21.94 -2.02 -12.95
CA MET A 269 -20.51 -1.84 -12.76
C MET A 269 -19.83 -3.18 -12.50
N VAL A 270 -18.52 -3.21 -12.75
CA VAL A 270 -17.62 -4.31 -12.40
C VAL A 270 -16.36 -3.76 -11.76
N ALA A 271 -15.76 -4.52 -10.85
CA ALA A 271 -14.44 -4.19 -10.34
C ALA A 271 -13.41 -4.42 -11.46
N ALA A 272 -12.56 -3.41 -11.65
CA ALA A 272 -11.47 -3.49 -12.61
C ALA A 272 -10.31 -4.35 -12.07
N CYS A 273 -9.65 -5.04 -13.00
CA CYS A 273 -8.38 -5.72 -12.76
C CYS A 273 -7.49 -5.53 -14.00
N THR A 274 -6.24 -5.14 -13.78
CA THR A 274 -5.20 -5.07 -14.82
C THR A 274 -4.02 -5.94 -14.40
N ASN A 275 -3.63 -6.88 -15.24
CA ASN A 275 -2.48 -7.73 -14.97
C ASN A 275 -1.18 -7.04 -15.46
N PRO A 276 -0.26 -6.63 -14.56
CA PRO A 276 0.98 -5.94 -14.98
C PRO A 276 1.91 -6.84 -15.81
N ALA A 277 1.75 -8.16 -15.72
CA ALA A 277 2.51 -9.10 -16.56
C ALA A 277 1.90 -9.32 -17.95
N ALA A 278 0.63 -8.87 -18.17
CA ALA A 278 -0.08 -9.04 -19.43
C ALA A 278 -1.23 -8.01 -19.54
N LEU A 279 -0.91 -6.72 -19.72
CA LEU A 279 -1.89 -5.62 -19.77
C LEU A 279 -2.93 -5.82 -20.88
N GLY A 280 -2.57 -6.48 -21.99
CA GLY A 280 -3.50 -6.84 -23.07
C GLY A 280 -4.43 -8.02 -22.74
N GLY A 281 -4.37 -8.55 -21.52
CA GLY A 281 -5.14 -9.70 -21.04
C GLY A 281 -4.36 -11.01 -21.03
N GLY A 282 -4.92 -12.02 -20.35
CA GLY A 282 -4.30 -13.33 -20.17
C GLY A 282 -3.34 -13.42 -18.98
N SER A 283 -2.55 -14.50 -18.96
CA SER A 283 -1.60 -14.82 -17.90
C SER A 283 -0.19 -14.40 -18.29
N GLY A 284 0.63 -14.01 -17.29
CA GLY A 284 2.03 -13.68 -17.50
C GLY A 284 2.87 -13.88 -16.24
N PRO A 285 4.21 -13.97 -16.37
CA PRO A 285 5.11 -14.12 -15.24
C PRO A 285 5.25 -12.80 -14.47
N LEU A 286 5.18 -12.86 -13.15
CA LEU A 286 5.44 -11.72 -12.28
C LEU A 286 6.95 -11.60 -11.99
N HIS A 287 7.44 -10.38 -12.02
CA HIS A 287 8.75 -10.01 -11.55
C HIS A 287 8.64 -9.39 -10.15
N ALA A 288 8.58 -10.26 -9.16
CA ALA A 288 8.45 -9.88 -7.77
C ALA A 288 9.80 -9.54 -7.13
N TYR A 289 9.76 -8.59 -6.19
CA TYR A 289 10.84 -8.31 -5.25
C TYR A 289 10.34 -8.50 -3.83
N LEU A 290 10.76 -9.60 -3.21
CA LEU A 290 10.30 -10.04 -1.90
C LEU A 290 11.37 -9.75 -0.85
N SER A 291 10.97 -9.43 0.38
CA SER A 291 11.91 -9.24 1.49
C SER A 291 12.64 -10.54 1.81
N THR A 292 13.96 -10.50 1.88
CA THR A 292 14.78 -11.65 2.24
C THR A 292 14.49 -12.14 3.65
N THR A 293 14.18 -11.23 4.57
CA THR A 293 13.92 -11.51 5.99
C THR A 293 12.44 -11.65 6.33
N GLY A 294 11.54 -11.52 5.32
CA GLY A 294 10.09 -11.58 5.52
C GLY A 294 9.51 -10.32 6.17
N ASN A 295 10.23 -9.20 6.12
CA ASN A 295 9.70 -7.91 6.56
C ASN A 295 8.59 -7.46 5.60
N LEU A 296 7.37 -7.34 6.13
CA LEU A 296 6.18 -6.89 5.39
C LEU A 296 5.91 -5.41 5.67
N ILE A 297 4.94 -4.83 4.97
CA ILE A 297 4.50 -3.45 5.25
C ILE A 297 3.91 -3.33 6.66
N VAL A 298 3.29 -4.39 7.17
CA VAL A 298 2.80 -4.52 8.54
C VAL A 298 3.21 -5.88 9.07
N GLY A 299 3.98 -5.90 10.16
CA GLY A 299 4.46 -7.14 10.78
C GLY A 299 5.55 -7.84 9.96
N ASN A 300 5.85 -9.05 10.36
CA ASN A 300 6.85 -9.89 9.73
C ASN A 300 6.27 -11.28 9.46
N ALA A 301 6.69 -11.88 8.37
CA ALA A 301 6.49 -13.30 8.09
C ALA A 301 7.83 -14.03 8.23
N THR A 302 7.80 -15.32 8.55
CA THR A 302 9.00 -16.14 8.46
C THR A 302 9.05 -16.76 7.06
N PRO A 303 9.96 -16.31 6.18
CA PRO A 303 10.07 -16.89 4.86
C PRO A 303 10.62 -18.32 4.96
N LYS A 304 10.20 -19.19 4.04
CA LYS A 304 10.90 -20.45 3.83
C LYS A 304 12.33 -20.17 3.35
N PRO A 305 13.28 -21.09 3.60
CA PRO A 305 14.62 -20.95 3.01
C PRO A 305 14.53 -20.75 1.49
N TRP A 306 15.25 -19.74 0.99
CA TRP A 306 15.20 -19.38 -0.43
C TRP A 306 15.81 -20.43 -1.35
N THR A 307 16.74 -21.22 -0.81
CA THR A 307 17.34 -22.39 -1.48
C THR A 307 17.24 -23.64 -0.60
N SER A 308 17.16 -24.81 -1.19
CA SER A 308 17.13 -26.09 -0.46
C SER A 308 18.41 -26.35 0.35
N THR A 309 19.53 -25.70 -0.01
CA THR A 309 20.80 -25.78 0.72
C THR A 309 20.85 -24.86 1.94
N GLY A 310 19.82 -24.00 2.16
CA GLY A 310 19.80 -23.03 3.25
C GLY A 310 20.89 -21.95 3.13
N GLN A 311 21.36 -21.66 1.92
CA GLN A 311 22.40 -20.67 1.68
C GLN A 311 21.92 -19.27 2.14
N THR A 312 22.77 -18.57 2.89
CA THR A 312 22.50 -17.21 3.36
C THR A 312 22.46 -16.22 2.20
N ILE A 313 21.48 -15.33 2.22
CA ILE A 313 21.32 -14.23 1.27
C ILE A 313 21.50 -12.91 2.01
N GLU A 314 22.51 -12.13 1.62
CA GLU A 314 22.89 -10.88 2.29
C GLU A 314 22.12 -9.65 1.76
N THR A 315 21.50 -9.74 0.58
CA THR A 315 20.74 -8.63 0.01
C THR A 315 19.38 -8.45 0.72
N PRO A 316 18.85 -7.23 0.82
CA PRO A 316 17.56 -6.98 1.47
C PRO A 316 16.37 -7.60 0.73
N TYR A 317 16.55 -7.89 -0.57
CA TYR A 317 15.48 -8.44 -1.42
C TYR A 317 15.97 -9.64 -2.22
N VAL A 318 15.00 -10.50 -2.56
CA VAL A 318 15.14 -11.58 -3.52
C VAL A 318 14.17 -11.39 -4.69
N SER A 319 14.58 -11.82 -5.86
CA SER A 319 13.73 -12.05 -7.02
C SER A 319 13.73 -13.54 -7.36
N VAL A 320 12.57 -14.08 -7.73
CA VAL A 320 12.35 -15.52 -7.94
C VAL A 320 11.73 -15.78 -9.32
N PRO A 321 12.48 -15.57 -10.43
CA PRO A 321 11.93 -15.64 -11.78
C PRO A 321 11.21 -16.95 -12.06
N GLY A 322 9.97 -16.86 -12.63
CA GLY A 322 9.16 -18.02 -12.96
C GLY A 322 8.43 -18.69 -11.79
N LEU A 323 8.67 -18.25 -10.51
CA LEU A 323 7.92 -18.78 -9.38
C LEU A 323 6.46 -18.32 -9.39
N LEU A 324 6.18 -17.12 -9.87
CA LEU A 324 4.86 -16.52 -9.83
C LEU A 324 4.33 -16.21 -11.23
N THR A 325 3.07 -16.56 -11.47
CA THR A 325 2.30 -16.10 -12.61
C THR A 325 1.01 -15.44 -12.14
N ALA A 326 0.51 -14.49 -12.92
CA ALA A 326 -0.71 -13.77 -12.61
C ALA A 326 -1.65 -13.71 -13.80
N GLU A 327 -2.95 -13.72 -13.54
CA GLU A 327 -4.01 -13.39 -14.49
C GLU A 327 -5.17 -12.70 -13.76
N CYS A 328 -5.88 -11.81 -14.44
CA CYS A 328 -7.14 -11.30 -13.92
C CYS A 328 -8.21 -12.38 -13.98
N ALA A 329 -8.88 -12.63 -12.87
CA ALA A 329 -9.91 -13.64 -12.71
C ALA A 329 -11.16 -13.07 -12.02
N THR A 330 -12.30 -13.68 -12.27
CA THR A 330 -13.56 -13.34 -11.60
C THR A 330 -14.19 -14.63 -11.06
N ASN A 331 -14.66 -14.57 -9.81
CA ASN A 331 -15.52 -15.58 -9.23
C ASN A 331 -16.86 -14.94 -8.81
N GLU A 332 -17.72 -15.68 -8.11
CA GLU A 332 -19.00 -15.15 -7.62
C GLU A 332 -18.88 -13.97 -6.63
N ASN A 333 -17.70 -13.77 -6.06
CA ASN A 333 -17.48 -12.80 -4.99
C ASN A 333 -16.72 -11.54 -5.43
N ALA A 334 -15.80 -11.66 -6.42
CA ALA A 334 -14.90 -10.56 -6.78
C ALA A 334 -14.25 -10.73 -8.16
N THR A 335 -13.75 -9.61 -8.70
CA THR A 335 -12.72 -9.58 -9.76
C THR A 335 -11.38 -9.20 -9.13
N TYR A 336 -10.33 -9.97 -9.39
CA TYR A 336 -9.05 -9.90 -8.68
C TYR A 336 -7.89 -10.39 -9.55
N LEU A 337 -6.66 -10.07 -9.13
CA LEU A 337 -5.45 -10.65 -9.72
C LEU A 337 -5.18 -12.00 -9.04
N LYS A 338 -5.37 -13.07 -9.79
CA LYS A 338 -5.11 -14.45 -9.34
C LYS A 338 -3.61 -14.73 -9.45
N ILE A 339 -2.98 -15.05 -8.32
CA ILE A 339 -1.56 -15.38 -8.22
C ILE A 339 -1.39 -16.89 -8.12
N THR A 340 -0.72 -17.47 -9.09
CA THR A 340 -0.34 -18.87 -9.08
C THR A 340 1.13 -18.98 -8.69
N VAL A 341 1.39 -19.78 -7.65
CA VAL A 341 2.76 -20.13 -7.22
C VAL A 341 3.16 -21.40 -7.92
N ASN A 342 4.16 -21.32 -8.80
CA ASN A 342 4.69 -22.44 -9.59
C ASN A 342 5.83 -23.14 -8.86
N GLY A 343 5.65 -23.35 -7.56
CA GLY A 343 6.66 -24.00 -6.73
C GLY A 343 6.75 -25.49 -7.01
N VAL A 344 7.94 -26.03 -6.91
CA VAL A 344 8.20 -27.48 -7.01
C VAL A 344 8.54 -27.97 -5.61
N PRO A 345 7.67 -28.76 -4.96
CA PRO A 345 7.97 -29.32 -3.66
C PRO A 345 9.30 -30.11 -3.69
N SER A 346 10.16 -29.90 -2.70
CA SER A 346 11.51 -30.49 -2.65
C SER A 346 12.45 -30.06 -3.78
N GLY A 347 12.10 -28.99 -4.52
CA GLY A 347 12.96 -28.38 -5.52
C GLY A 347 14.18 -27.68 -4.93
N PRO A 348 15.13 -27.23 -5.77
CA PRO A 348 16.36 -26.59 -5.30
C PRO A 348 16.16 -25.16 -4.77
N ARG A 349 15.00 -24.55 -4.99
CA ARG A 349 14.64 -23.22 -4.45
C ARG A 349 13.31 -23.28 -3.70
N VAL A 350 12.99 -22.17 -3.01
CA VAL A 350 11.68 -21.95 -2.35
C VAL A 350 10.51 -22.30 -3.29
N ASP A 351 9.51 -22.97 -2.74
CA ASP A 351 8.32 -23.45 -3.46
C ASP A 351 7.05 -22.63 -3.16
N ASP A 352 7.15 -21.61 -2.30
CA ASP A 352 6.03 -20.77 -1.86
C ASP A 352 6.50 -19.36 -1.52
N ILE A 353 5.54 -18.46 -1.29
CA ILE A 353 5.75 -17.07 -0.87
C ILE A 353 5.07 -16.80 0.47
N SER A 354 5.61 -15.83 1.21
CA SER A 354 4.97 -15.25 2.39
C SER A 354 4.29 -13.94 2.00
N GLY A 355 3.23 -13.55 2.70
CA GLY A 355 2.54 -12.28 2.45
C GLY A 355 1.05 -12.30 2.77
N ASP A 356 0.54 -13.46 3.23
CA ASP A 356 -0.82 -13.57 3.74
C ASP A 356 -0.95 -12.80 5.08
N LEU A 357 -2.09 -12.13 5.28
CA LEU A 357 -2.41 -11.57 6.59
C LEU A 357 -2.83 -12.71 7.53
N MET A 358 -2.17 -12.78 8.67
CA MET A 358 -2.40 -13.82 9.66
C MET A 358 -3.11 -13.30 10.91
N ALA A 359 -4.09 -14.03 11.43
CA ALA A 359 -4.61 -13.88 12.78
C ALA A 359 -4.24 -15.13 13.59
N GLY A 360 -3.20 -15.04 14.39
CA GLY A 360 -2.55 -16.22 14.96
C GLY A 360 -2.00 -17.12 13.87
N THR A 361 -2.49 -18.37 13.79
CA THR A 361 -2.12 -19.34 12.75
C THR A 361 -3.07 -19.38 11.55
N GLN A 362 -4.13 -18.56 11.56
CA GLN A 362 -5.16 -18.59 10.52
C GLN A 362 -4.93 -17.48 9.49
N VAL A 363 -4.95 -17.87 8.21
CA VAL A 363 -4.93 -16.94 7.08
C VAL A 363 -6.26 -16.15 7.06
N GLN A 364 -6.16 -14.83 6.95
CA GLN A 364 -7.30 -13.95 6.75
C GLN A 364 -7.61 -13.85 5.24
N ALA A 365 -8.31 -14.86 4.72
CA ALA A 365 -8.57 -15.02 3.29
C ALA A 365 -9.26 -13.81 2.64
N ASN A 366 -10.05 -13.05 3.41
CA ASN A 366 -10.75 -11.85 2.92
C ASN A 366 -9.81 -10.67 2.59
N TRP A 367 -8.53 -10.74 2.98
CA TRP A 367 -7.50 -9.77 2.65
C TRP A 367 -6.67 -10.17 1.42
N GLY A 368 -6.65 -11.46 1.05
CA GLY A 368 -5.78 -11.97 -0.01
C GLY A 368 -4.29 -11.76 0.32
N LEU A 369 -3.51 -11.39 -0.70
CA LEU A 369 -2.08 -11.08 -0.58
C LEU A 369 -1.83 -9.58 -0.39
N HIS A 370 -2.76 -8.88 0.23
CA HIS A 370 -2.76 -7.41 0.35
C HIS A 370 -1.44 -6.83 0.90
N LEU A 371 -0.76 -7.55 1.82
CA LEU A 371 0.49 -7.06 2.40
C LEU A 371 1.64 -6.96 1.39
N ILE A 372 1.54 -7.65 0.26
CA ILE A 372 2.58 -7.71 -0.77
C ILE A 372 2.06 -7.37 -2.19
N ASP A 373 0.86 -6.81 -2.32
CA ASP A 373 0.29 -6.44 -3.64
C ASP A 373 1.32 -5.74 -4.53
N VAL A 374 2.02 -4.72 -4.02
CA VAL A 374 3.04 -3.98 -4.78
C VAL A 374 4.25 -4.86 -5.10
N ASN A 375 4.74 -5.61 -4.12
CA ASN A 375 5.96 -6.42 -4.23
C ASN A 375 5.85 -7.50 -5.31
N LEU A 376 4.63 -8.04 -5.52
CA LEU A 376 4.38 -9.09 -6.51
C LEU A 376 4.68 -8.64 -7.94
N GLY A 377 4.36 -7.39 -8.29
CA GLY A 377 4.46 -6.87 -9.65
C GLY A 377 5.42 -5.71 -9.85
N ILE A 378 6.22 -5.33 -8.84
CA ILE A 378 7.01 -4.10 -8.90
C ILE A 378 8.00 -4.08 -10.09
N GLY A 379 8.62 -5.21 -10.45
CA GLY A 379 9.50 -5.31 -11.62
C GLY A 379 8.72 -5.11 -12.94
N ASN A 380 7.51 -5.67 -13.05
CA ASN A 380 6.65 -5.43 -14.22
C ASN A 380 6.26 -3.94 -14.32
N PHE A 381 5.92 -3.29 -13.18
CA PHE A 381 5.61 -1.86 -13.18
C PHE A 381 6.82 -1.00 -13.59
N LEU A 382 8.02 -1.34 -13.16
CA LEU A 382 9.25 -0.62 -13.58
C LEU A 382 9.45 -0.69 -15.09
N ASP A 383 9.19 -1.84 -15.70
CA ASP A 383 9.27 -2.03 -17.15
C ASP A 383 8.20 -1.25 -17.89
N ILE A 384 6.95 -1.28 -17.39
CA ILE A 384 5.82 -0.52 -17.93
C ILE A 384 6.11 0.99 -17.84
N VAL A 385 6.47 1.50 -16.67
CA VAL A 385 6.79 2.92 -16.46
C VAL A 385 7.92 3.38 -17.39
N GLY A 386 8.93 2.54 -17.61
CA GLY A 386 10.00 2.82 -18.58
C GLY A 386 9.50 2.95 -20.03
N GLN A 387 8.54 2.14 -20.45
CA GLN A 387 7.92 2.18 -21.78
C GLN A 387 6.95 3.35 -21.91
N GLU A 388 6.08 3.56 -20.92
CA GLU A 388 5.15 4.69 -20.83
C GLU A 388 5.91 6.03 -20.88
N THR A 389 7.03 6.15 -20.16
CA THR A 389 7.88 7.34 -20.18
C THR A 389 8.33 7.69 -21.59
N LYS A 390 8.83 6.71 -22.35
CA LYS A 390 9.25 6.92 -23.75
C LYS A 390 8.08 7.37 -24.62
N ALA A 391 6.91 6.74 -24.46
CA ALA A 391 5.72 7.09 -25.21
C ALA A 391 5.21 8.49 -24.87
N TYR A 392 5.19 8.85 -23.58
CA TYR A 392 4.79 10.16 -23.09
C TYR A 392 5.67 11.28 -23.66
N LEU A 393 6.99 11.13 -23.56
CA LEU A 393 7.94 12.11 -24.07
C LEU A 393 7.90 12.23 -25.61
N ALA A 394 7.60 11.17 -26.32
CA ALA A 394 7.39 11.21 -27.76
C ALA A 394 6.14 12.00 -28.18
N LYS A 395 5.06 11.96 -27.38
CA LYS A 395 3.86 12.78 -27.60
C LYS A 395 4.10 14.26 -27.31
N ALA A 396 4.87 14.58 -26.25
CA ALA A 396 5.17 15.96 -25.86
C ALA A 396 6.06 16.71 -26.89
N LYS A 397 6.73 16.00 -27.81
CA LYS A 397 7.56 16.60 -28.87
C LYS A 397 6.80 16.87 -30.18
N ARG A 398 5.54 16.46 -30.27
CA ARG A 398 4.66 16.69 -31.42
C ARG A 398 3.75 17.86 -31.18
#